data_81302d67c403d4f91263cfb4da46b8b9
#
_entry.id   81302d67c403d4f91263cfb4da46b8b9
#
_cell.length_a   1.000
_cell.length_b   1.000
_cell.length_c   1.000
_cell.angle_alpha   90.00
_cell.angle_beta   90.00
_cell.angle_gamma   90.00
#
_symmetry.space_group_name_H-M   'P 1'
#
loop_
_entity.id
_entity.type
_entity.pdbx_description
1 polymer ?
#
loop_
_entity_poly.entity_id
_entity_poly.type
_entity_poly.pdbx_seq_one_letter_code
_entity_poly.pdbx_strand_id
1 'polypeptide(L)'
;GMVCTAHWTMNKADTVVDAKDIEITGFDTNQRGEQTVTLSYGAAKVQLTVTVLKPAGDDITVTFSLLGDTAHGSEGEKHTLVDGNLTKWIDGAQITVGNNATALDVIVKALGDQYAIDNPSGNYITSITPKDGTALGEFTNGSLSGWMFTLNGVYGDLGVAQQYLNDGDVIVFHYTDDYAKEYEADNNKKKTAEEVVALIDAIGTVDLSKGTAIDKARVAYDKLTDAEKTLVTNYSVLTDAESTYTKLLAGQGKKLGDIYKTTGDFIQGLGTPTVNSTGGEWMVIGLARSGRTVPAGYYDNVVEYVKANAD
;
A
#
# COMPACT_ATOMS: atom_id res chain seq x y z
N GLY A 1 21.15 -11.54 30.48
CA GLY A 1 19.69 -11.48 30.44
C GLY A 1 19.17 -10.72 31.66
N MET A 2 17.95 -10.23 31.60
CA MET A 2 17.28 -9.52 32.67
C MET A 2 16.97 -10.54 33.82
N VAL A 3 17.19 -10.12 35.08
CA VAL A 3 16.83 -10.89 36.28
C VAL A 3 15.74 -10.11 37.00
N CYS A 4 14.63 -10.77 37.28
CA CYS A 4 13.55 -10.21 38.09
C CYS A 4 13.62 -10.76 39.51
N THR A 5 13.54 -9.90 40.51
CA THR A 5 13.56 -10.25 41.93
C THR A 5 12.26 -9.81 42.58
N ALA A 6 11.56 -10.71 43.22
CA ALA A 6 10.42 -10.38 44.06
C ALA A 6 10.87 -9.92 45.43
N HIS A 7 10.52 -8.69 45.78
CA HIS A 7 10.73 -8.16 47.13
C HIS A 7 9.47 -8.41 47.98
N TRP A 8 9.63 -9.14 49.04
CA TRP A 8 8.52 -9.52 49.91
C TRP A 8 8.41 -8.61 51.13
N THR A 9 7.19 -8.32 51.51
CA THR A 9 6.92 -7.70 52.83
C THR A 9 6.95 -8.74 53.96
N MET A 10 7.03 -8.30 55.21
CA MET A 10 6.97 -9.14 56.41
C MET A 10 8.17 -10.11 56.57
N ASN A 11 9.41 -9.64 56.44
CA ASN A 11 10.65 -10.39 56.72
C ASN A 11 10.85 -11.68 55.88
N LYS A 12 10.20 -11.82 54.78
CA LYS A 12 10.49 -12.90 53.84
C LYS A 12 11.66 -12.47 52.95
N ALA A 13 12.63 -13.37 52.76
CA ALA A 13 13.78 -13.10 51.88
C ALA A 13 13.33 -12.89 50.43
N ASP A 14 13.99 -11.95 49.75
CA ASP A 14 13.82 -11.72 48.33
C ASP A 14 14.12 -12.98 47.53
N THR A 15 13.37 -13.21 46.47
CA THR A 15 13.55 -14.38 45.60
C THR A 15 13.64 -13.98 44.14
N VAL A 16 14.56 -14.58 43.39
CA VAL A 16 14.60 -14.46 41.93
C VAL A 16 13.38 -15.18 41.36
N VAL A 17 12.65 -14.50 40.49
CA VAL A 17 11.46 -15.01 39.82
C VAL A 17 11.88 -15.73 38.55
N ASP A 18 11.37 -16.94 38.33
CA ASP A 18 11.57 -17.66 37.08
C ASP A 18 10.83 -16.93 35.94
N ALA A 19 11.49 -16.79 34.79
CA ALA A 19 10.92 -16.07 33.63
C ALA A 19 9.58 -16.65 33.16
N LYS A 20 9.34 -17.96 33.36
CA LYS A 20 8.07 -18.62 33.01
C LYS A 20 6.88 -18.17 33.85
N ASP A 21 7.15 -17.63 35.06
CA ASP A 21 6.14 -17.18 36.01
C ASP A 21 5.82 -15.68 35.87
N ILE A 22 6.46 -15.01 34.91
CA ILE A 22 6.26 -13.58 34.60
C ILE A 22 5.39 -13.45 33.36
N GLU A 23 4.25 -12.79 33.49
CA GLU A 23 3.44 -12.38 32.36
C GLU A 23 3.99 -11.07 31.79
N ILE A 24 4.21 -11.02 30.47
CA ILE A 24 4.74 -9.86 29.75
C ILE A 24 3.64 -9.34 28.82
N THR A 25 3.26 -8.07 28.96
CA THR A 25 2.29 -7.41 28.09
C THR A 25 2.82 -6.07 27.57
N GLY A 26 2.30 -5.61 26.43
CA GLY A 26 2.72 -4.35 25.82
C GLY A 26 4.01 -4.46 24.99
N PHE A 27 4.45 -5.68 24.61
CA PHE A 27 5.64 -5.91 23.81
C PHE A 27 5.26 -6.45 22.42
N ASP A 28 5.64 -5.71 21.37
CA ASP A 28 5.48 -6.12 19.97
C ASP A 28 6.83 -6.04 19.25
N THR A 29 7.35 -7.19 18.83
CA THR A 29 8.63 -7.30 18.11
C THR A 29 8.57 -6.74 16.68
N ASN A 30 7.38 -6.53 16.11
CA ASN A 30 7.19 -6.00 14.77
C ASN A 30 7.14 -4.47 14.73
N GLN A 31 6.90 -3.84 15.88
CA GLN A 31 6.86 -2.39 16.00
C GLN A 31 8.19 -1.89 16.55
N ARG A 32 8.96 -1.16 15.74
CA ARG A 32 10.21 -0.51 16.17
C ARG A 32 9.93 0.71 17.06
N GLY A 33 10.90 1.02 17.89
CA GLY A 33 10.86 2.18 18.76
C GLY A 33 10.70 1.83 20.23
N GLU A 34 10.46 2.85 21.03
CA GLU A 34 10.24 2.71 22.46
C GLU A 34 8.86 2.12 22.75
N GLN A 35 8.82 1.11 23.59
CA GLN A 35 7.60 0.46 24.05
C GLN A 35 7.58 0.37 25.56
N THR A 36 6.44 0.64 26.17
CA THR A 36 6.23 0.41 27.60
C THR A 36 5.74 -1.03 27.81
N VAL A 37 6.60 -1.85 28.38
CA VAL A 37 6.33 -3.25 28.67
C VAL A 37 5.95 -3.40 30.13
N THR A 38 4.86 -4.10 30.41
CA THR A 38 4.44 -4.42 31.77
C THR A 38 4.81 -5.87 32.09
N LEU A 39 5.59 -6.07 33.15
CA LEU A 39 5.88 -7.35 33.74
C LEU A 39 4.97 -7.57 34.94
N SER A 40 4.27 -8.71 35.02
CA SER A 40 3.34 -9.06 36.09
C SER A 40 3.76 -10.36 36.74
N TYR A 41 3.79 -10.39 38.10
CA TYR A 41 4.01 -11.57 38.89
C TYR A 41 2.99 -11.58 40.05
N GLY A 42 1.99 -12.44 39.97
CA GLY A 42 0.84 -12.39 40.87
C GLY A 42 0.12 -11.01 40.78
N ALA A 43 -0.02 -10.36 41.92
CA ALA A 43 -0.62 -9.01 41.96
C ALA A 43 0.40 -7.87 41.71
N ALA A 44 1.69 -8.16 41.70
CA ALA A 44 2.74 -7.16 41.49
C ALA A 44 2.92 -6.87 40.02
N LYS A 45 3.08 -5.56 39.67
CA LYS A 45 3.36 -5.12 38.30
C LYS A 45 4.49 -4.11 38.31
N VAL A 46 5.36 -4.19 37.30
CA VAL A 46 6.38 -3.18 36.99
C VAL A 46 6.37 -2.85 35.53
N GLN A 47 6.57 -1.58 35.21
CA GLN A 47 6.68 -1.11 33.84
C GLN A 47 8.14 -0.81 33.51
N LEU A 48 8.54 -1.18 32.29
CA LEU A 48 9.86 -0.93 31.73
C LEU A 48 9.69 -0.28 30.35
N THR A 49 10.57 0.65 30.02
CA THR A 49 10.74 1.11 28.66
C THR A 49 11.79 0.26 27.99
N VAL A 50 11.46 -0.32 26.82
CA VAL A 50 12.38 -1.08 25.98
C VAL A 50 12.38 -0.47 24.59
N THR A 51 13.54 -0.50 23.91
CA THR A 51 13.62 -0.05 22.50
C THR A 51 13.73 -1.27 21.60
N VAL A 52 12.79 -1.44 20.70
CA VAL A 52 12.80 -2.49 19.68
C VAL A 52 13.50 -1.96 18.43
N LEU A 53 14.57 -2.65 18.02
CA LEU A 53 15.34 -2.34 16.83
C LEU A 53 15.30 -3.51 15.85
N LYS A 54 15.52 -3.24 14.55
CA LYS A 54 15.84 -4.32 13.60
C LYS A 54 17.18 -4.96 13.98
N PRO A 55 17.37 -6.24 13.68
CA PRO A 55 18.70 -6.85 13.71
C PRO A 55 19.69 -5.99 12.88
N ALA A 56 20.97 -6.01 13.26
CA ALA A 56 22.01 -5.37 12.47
C ALA A 56 21.97 -5.89 11.03
N GLY A 57 22.03 -4.98 10.07
CA GLY A 57 21.92 -5.28 8.63
C GLY A 57 22.58 -4.19 7.81
N ASP A 58 22.44 -4.28 6.49
CA ASP A 58 23.00 -3.31 5.55
C ASP A 58 22.42 -1.90 5.78
N ASP A 59 23.22 -0.89 5.45
CA ASP A 59 22.77 0.49 5.42
C ASP A 59 21.59 0.65 4.47
N ILE A 60 20.73 1.61 4.77
CA ILE A 60 19.59 2.01 3.95
C ILE A 60 19.88 3.31 3.22
N THR A 61 19.28 3.49 2.06
CA THR A 61 19.35 4.75 1.30
C THR A 61 17.96 5.33 1.17
N VAL A 62 17.81 6.59 1.58
CA VAL A 62 16.55 7.33 1.53
C VAL A 62 16.69 8.56 0.65
N THR A 63 15.59 8.99 0.05
CA THR A 63 15.52 10.23 -0.70
C THR A 63 15.11 11.36 0.24
N PHE A 64 15.89 12.44 0.29
CA PHE A 64 15.66 13.57 1.18
C PHE A 64 15.51 14.88 0.41
N SER A 65 14.48 15.64 0.73
CA SER A 65 14.32 17.02 0.26
C SER A 65 14.12 17.97 1.44
N LEU A 66 14.73 19.16 1.35
CA LEU A 66 14.52 20.27 2.27
C LEU A 66 13.89 21.43 1.51
N LEU A 67 12.71 21.86 1.95
CA LEU A 67 12.00 22.97 1.35
C LEU A 67 11.86 24.10 2.38
N GLY A 68 12.33 25.29 2.03
CA GLY A 68 12.23 26.46 2.87
C GLY A 68 11.35 27.54 2.25
N ASP A 69 11.01 28.53 3.06
CA ASP A 69 10.32 29.72 2.59
C ASP A 69 11.28 30.89 2.51
N THR A 70 11.79 31.20 1.32
CA THR A 70 12.68 32.33 1.06
C THR A 70 11.96 33.52 0.44
N ALA A 71 10.71 33.33 0.05
CA ALA A 71 9.94 34.33 -0.67
C ALA A 71 8.70 34.78 0.12
N HIS A 72 8.66 34.52 1.43
CA HIS A 72 7.55 34.94 2.26
C HIS A 72 7.37 36.45 2.13
N GLY A 73 6.38 36.78 1.35
CA GLY A 73 6.28 38.11 0.80
C GLY A 73 5.50 39.05 1.68
N SER A 74 5.76 40.33 1.45
CA SER A 74 4.92 41.46 1.79
C SER A 74 3.47 41.35 1.32
N GLU A 75 3.09 40.29 0.60
CA GLU A 75 1.82 40.16 -0.14
C GLU A 75 0.77 39.29 0.57
N GLY A 76 1.09 38.71 1.71
CA GLY A 76 0.12 37.93 2.51
C GLY A 76 -0.23 36.55 1.92
N GLU A 77 0.48 36.08 0.92
CA GLU A 77 0.36 34.71 0.44
C GLU A 77 1.02 33.75 1.43
N LYS A 78 0.32 32.63 1.71
CA LYS A 78 0.87 31.56 2.53
C LYS A 78 1.64 30.61 1.65
N HIS A 79 2.83 30.21 2.09
CA HIS A 79 3.64 29.21 1.44
C HIS A 79 3.50 27.89 2.17
N THR A 80 3.08 26.86 1.45
CA THR A 80 2.83 25.52 1.99
C THR A 80 3.29 24.46 1.00
N LEU A 81 3.52 23.23 1.48
CA LEU A 81 3.79 22.09 0.61
C LEU A 81 2.61 21.81 -0.33
N VAL A 82 1.38 22.01 0.16
CA VAL A 82 0.14 21.78 -0.61
C VAL A 82 0.03 22.73 -1.82
N ASP A 83 0.44 23.98 -1.64
CA ASP A 83 0.39 24.97 -2.72
C ASP A 83 1.58 24.84 -3.69
N GLY A 84 2.63 24.10 -3.30
CA GLY A 84 3.80 23.86 -4.15
C GLY A 84 4.70 25.10 -4.37
N ASN A 85 4.59 26.10 -3.51
CA ASN A 85 5.26 27.39 -3.64
C ASN A 85 6.47 27.58 -2.70
N LEU A 86 6.94 26.48 -2.07
CA LEU A 86 8.14 26.48 -1.24
C LEU A 86 9.42 26.42 -2.10
N THR A 87 10.50 27.02 -1.59
CA THR A 87 11.81 27.00 -2.24
C THR A 87 12.56 25.70 -1.89
N LYS A 88 13.05 25.00 -2.91
CA LYS A 88 13.87 23.81 -2.72
C LYS A 88 15.29 24.20 -2.30
N TRP A 89 15.63 23.96 -1.04
CA TRP A 89 17.00 24.14 -0.53
C TRP A 89 17.85 22.89 -0.78
N ILE A 90 17.23 21.68 -0.66
CA ILE A 90 17.81 20.39 -1.08
C ILE A 90 16.73 19.67 -1.87
N ASP A 91 17.05 19.14 -3.05
CA ASP A 91 16.09 18.48 -3.94
C ASP A 91 16.48 17.03 -4.21
N GLY A 92 15.82 16.08 -3.56
CA GLY A 92 15.94 14.65 -3.83
C GLY A 92 17.31 14.04 -3.57
N ALA A 93 18.06 14.52 -2.57
CA ALA A 93 19.37 13.98 -2.23
C ALA A 93 19.26 12.53 -1.72
N GLN A 94 20.15 11.66 -2.20
CA GLN A 94 20.25 10.28 -1.71
C GLN A 94 21.12 10.24 -0.46
N ILE A 95 20.54 9.86 0.68
CA ILE A 95 21.22 9.82 1.97
C ILE A 95 21.30 8.38 2.46
N THR A 96 22.50 7.84 2.58
CA THR A 96 22.72 6.49 3.12
C THR A 96 22.97 6.59 4.63
N VAL A 97 22.23 5.81 5.41
CA VAL A 97 22.30 5.75 6.88
C VAL A 97 22.17 4.31 7.36
N GLY A 98 22.49 4.06 8.63
CA GLY A 98 22.30 2.71 9.20
C GLY A 98 20.84 2.26 9.20
N ASN A 99 20.58 0.95 9.17
CA ASN A 99 19.25 0.35 9.04
C ASN A 99 18.27 0.62 10.20
N ASN A 100 18.75 1.22 11.28
CA ASN A 100 17.93 1.68 12.41
C ASN A 100 17.92 3.22 12.54
N ALA A 101 18.29 3.93 11.47
CA ALA A 101 18.26 5.38 11.47
C ALA A 101 16.83 5.91 11.55
N THR A 102 16.71 7.07 12.18
CA THR A 102 15.48 7.86 12.27
C THR A 102 15.46 8.97 11.21
N ALA A 103 14.33 9.63 11.06
CA ALA A 103 14.23 10.82 10.21
C ALA A 103 15.21 11.92 10.68
N LEU A 104 15.44 12.07 12.00
CA LEU A 104 16.41 13.02 12.53
C LEU A 104 17.83 12.71 12.06
N ASP A 105 18.26 11.44 12.05
CA ASP A 105 19.60 11.05 11.59
C ASP A 105 19.82 11.45 10.13
N VAL A 106 18.79 11.28 9.30
CA VAL A 106 18.84 11.69 7.89
C VAL A 106 18.88 13.19 7.75
N ILE A 107 18.04 13.93 8.49
CA ILE A 107 18.02 15.40 8.46
C ILE A 107 19.38 15.96 8.87
N VAL A 108 19.92 15.52 10.00
CA VAL A 108 21.24 15.98 10.48
C VAL A 108 22.34 15.67 9.47
N LYS A 109 22.35 14.47 8.90
CA LYS A 109 23.34 14.08 7.89
C LYS A 109 23.21 14.89 6.60
N ALA A 110 21.99 15.12 6.13
CA ALA A 110 21.73 15.86 4.89
C ALA A 110 22.07 17.34 5.01
N LEU A 111 21.79 17.96 6.15
CA LEU A 111 22.05 19.36 6.39
C LEU A 111 23.55 19.66 6.60
N GLY A 112 24.27 18.74 7.25
CA GLY A 112 25.72 18.84 7.47
C GLY A 112 26.13 20.21 7.99
N ASP A 113 27.23 20.77 7.44
CA ASP A 113 27.76 22.08 7.80
C ASP A 113 27.13 23.25 7.02
N GLN A 114 26.20 23.00 6.14
CA GLN A 114 25.56 24.04 5.30
C GLN A 114 24.37 24.70 5.99
N TYR A 115 23.82 24.05 7.03
CA TYR A 115 22.66 24.53 7.78
C TYR A 115 22.89 24.34 9.27
N ALA A 116 22.59 25.37 10.06
CA ALA A 116 22.52 25.26 11.52
C ALA A 116 21.09 24.82 11.90
N ILE A 117 20.98 23.90 12.85
CA ILE A 117 19.74 23.36 13.36
C ILE A 117 19.59 23.70 14.82
N ASP A 118 18.45 24.30 15.20
CA ASP A 118 18.06 24.40 16.60
C ASP A 118 17.34 23.15 17.04
N ASN A 119 17.69 22.64 18.23
CA ASN A 119 17.20 21.40 18.83
C ASN A 119 17.53 20.13 18.02
N PRO A 120 18.81 19.91 17.62
CA PRO A 120 19.21 18.82 16.72
C PRO A 120 19.15 17.41 17.35
N SER A 121 18.73 17.28 18.60
CA SER A 121 18.54 16.01 19.30
C SER A 121 17.09 15.78 19.75
N GLY A 122 16.20 16.73 19.44
CA GLY A 122 14.80 16.66 19.87
C GLY A 122 13.87 16.03 18.81
N ASN A 123 12.66 15.74 19.23
CA ASN A 123 11.61 15.25 18.35
C ASN A 123 11.06 16.32 17.39
N TYR A 124 11.38 17.58 17.63
CA TYR A 124 10.93 18.71 16.83
C TYR A 124 12.10 19.67 16.59
N ILE A 125 12.31 20.05 15.33
CA ILE A 125 13.31 21.03 14.92
C ILE A 125 12.64 22.41 14.88
N THR A 126 13.10 23.32 15.74
CA THR A 126 12.46 24.63 15.93
C THR A 126 12.93 25.67 14.92
N SER A 127 14.15 25.54 14.41
CA SER A 127 14.70 26.48 13.43
C SER A 127 15.78 25.85 12.58
N ILE A 128 15.84 26.23 11.30
CA ILE A 128 16.96 25.96 10.40
C ILE A 128 17.49 27.27 9.85
N THR A 129 18.82 27.43 9.90
CA THR A 129 19.52 28.60 9.36
C THR A 129 20.46 28.17 8.25
N PRO A 130 20.22 28.52 6.97
CA PRO A 130 21.20 28.35 5.91
C PRO A 130 22.50 29.11 6.23
N LYS A 131 23.67 28.59 5.82
CA LYS A 131 24.98 29.17 6.12
C LYS A 131 25.10 30.63 5.75
N ASP A 132 24.51 31.04 4.64
CA ASP A 132 24.55 32.42 4.13
C ASP A 132 23.14 33.06 4.15
N GLY A 133 22.24 32.59 5.03
CA GLY A 133 20.84 33.00 5.07
C GLY A 133 20.36 33.41 6.45
N THR A 134 19.10 33.83 6.52
CA THR A 134 18.39 34.14 7.75
C THR A 134 17.77 32.90 8.35
N ALA A 135 17.76 32.81 9.68
CA ALA A 135 17.06 31.72 10.38
C ALA A 135 15.57 31.71 10.05
N LEU A 136 15.07 30.53 9.69
CA LEU A 136 13.65 30.25 9.50
C LEU A 136 13.19 29.37 10.66
N GLY A 137 12.46 29.99 11.58
CA GLY A 137 12.06 29.36 12.83
C GLY A 137 10.55 29.16 12.94
N GLU A 138 10.17 28.42 13.96
CA GLU A 138 8.77 28.27 14.35
C GLU A 138 8.14 29.66 14.58
N PHE A 139 6.92 29.86 14.11
CA PHE A 139 6.17 31.12 14.19
C PHE A 139 6.77 32.35 13.49
N THR A 140 7.84 32.20 12.71
CA THR A 140 8.44 33.32 11.96
C THR A 140 7.43 33.98 11.01
N ASN A 141 6.57 33.15 10.35
CA ASN A 141 5.61 33.60 9.35
C ASN A 141 4.14 33.52 9.87
N GLY A 142 3.97 33.61 11.20
CA GLY A 142 2.65 33.59 11.83
C GLY A 142 2.41 32.37 12.73
N SER A 143 1.31 32.39 13.47
CA SER A 143 1.03 31.42 14.54
C SER A 143 0.81 29.97 14.07
N LEU A 144 0.65 29.75 12.78
CA LEU A 144 0.46 28.41 12.18
C LEU A 144 1.69 27.98 11.36
N SER A 145 2.81 28.71 11.47
CA SER A 145 4.01 28.41 10.70
C SER A 145 5.04 27.63 11.50
N GLY A 146 5.78 26.76 10.82
CA GLY A 146 6.82 25.94 11.43
C GLY A 146 7.37 24.86 10.50
N TRP A 147 8.27 24.04 11.05
CA TRP A 147 8.87 22.93 10.33
C TRP A 147 8.03 21.65 10.48
N MET A 148 7.81 20.98 9.37
CA MET A 148 7.07 19.72 9.27
C MET A 148 7.82 18.73 8.40
N PHE A 149 7.43 17.47 8.42
CA PHE A 149 7.92 16.49 7.45
C PHE A 149 6.83 15.51 7.02
N THR A 150 6.96 15.04 5.81
CA THR A 150 6.21 13.87 5.33
C THR A 150 7.15 12.69 5.12
N LEU A 151 6.67 11.51 5.38
CA LEU A 151 7.30 10.25 5.01
C LEU A 151 6.44 9.60 3.92
N ASN A 152 7.04 9.38 2.75
CA ASN A 152 6.33 8.84 1.58
C ASN A 152 5.08 9.65 1.20
N GLY A 153 5.13 10.96 1.40
CA GLY A 153 4.06 11.90 1.05
C GLY A 153 2.93 12.04 2.06
N VAL A 154 3.08 11.48 3.27
CA VAL A 154 2.06 11.49 4.35
C VAL A 154 2.67 12.00 5.65
N TYR A 155 1.91 12.76 6.43
CA TYR A 155 2.28 13.13 7.80
C TYR A 155 2.08 11.95 8.74
N GLY A 156 3.12 11.66 9.55
CA GLY A 156 3.07 10.68 10.63
C GLY A 156 2.68 11.30 11.97
N ASP A 157 2.43 10.42 12.95
CA ASP A 157 2.14 10.82 14.34
C ASP A 157 3.40 10.87 15.22
N LEU A 158 4.57 10.51 14.66
CA LEU A 158 5.85 10.46 15.37
C LEU A 158 6.71 11.66 15.05
N GLY A 159 7.47 12.14 16.05
CA GLY A 159 8.49 13.15 15.83
C GLY A 159 9.71 12.58 15.08
N VAL A 160 10.55 13.48 14.55
CA VAL A 160 11.70 13.12 13.70
C VAL A 160 12.67 12.14 14.38
N ALA A 161 12.85 12.20 15.69
CA ALA A 161 13.73 11.30 16.45
C ALA A 161 13.11 9.94 16.76
N GLN A 162 11.82 9.77 16.55
CA GLN A 162 11.08 8.52 16.80
C GLN A 162 10.69 7.81 15.51
N GLN A 163 10.69 8.51 14.37
CA GLN A 163 10.33 7.96 13.07
C GLN A 163 11.50 7.17 12.49
N TYR A 164 11.49 5.85 12.64
CA TYR A 164 12.44 4.94 11.98
C TYR A 164 12.14 4.78 10.50
N LEU A 165 13.21 4.59 9.72
CA LEU A 165 13.16 4.56 8.26
C LEU A 165 13.42 3.16 7.69
N ASN A 166 13.02 2.98 6.44
CA ASN A 166 13.30 1.81 5.62
C ASN A 166 14.08 2.23 4.36
N ASP A 167 14.70 1.25 3.72
CA ASP A 167 15.34 1.49 2.43
C ASP A 167 14.32 1.96 1.38
N GLY A 168 14.70 2.99 0.61
CA GLY A 168 13.84 3.60 -0.41
C GLY A 168 12.81 4.62 0.11
N ASP A 169 12.73 4.87 1.42
CA ASP A 169 11.83 5.89 1.96
C ASP A 169 12.14 7.30 1.40
N VAL A 170 11.09 8.11 1.26
CA VAL A 170 11.16 9.49 0.79
C VAL A 170 10.76 10.43 1.91
N ILE A 171 11.67 11.30 2.33
CA ILE A 171 11.44 12.35 3.33
C ILE A 171 11.39 13.69 2.64
N VAL A 172 10.31 14.43 2.85
CA VAL A 172 10.23 15.85 2.53
C VAL A 172 10.13 16.61 3.85
N PHE A 173 11.24 17.25 4.27
CA PHE A 173 11.27 18.14 5.42
C PHE A 173 11.08 19.56 4.92
N HIS A 174 10.06 20.24 5.42
CA HIS A 174 9.67 21.53 4.85
C HIS A 174 9.17 22.51 5.91
N TYR A 175 9.29 23.78 5.57
CA TYR A 175 8.61 24.84 6.30
C TYR A 175 7.18 25.00 5.81
N THR A 176 6.27 25.44 6.64
CA THR A 176 4.92 25.81 6.25
C THR A 176 4.45 27.08 6.95
N ASP A 177 3.65 27.89 6.28
CA ASP A 177 2.96 29.04 6.87
C ASP A 177 1.59 28.65 7.44
N ASP A 178 1.10 27.42 7.14
CA ASP A 178 -0.20 26.94 7.59
C ASP A 178 -0.23 25.42 7.73
N TYR A 179 0.23 24.92 8.87
CA TYR A 179 0.18 23.49 9.18
C TYR A 179 -1.26 22.94 9.24
N ALA A 180 -2.26 23.79 9.54
CA ALA A 180 -3.64 23.33 9.61
C ALA A 180 -4.17 22.95 8.22
N LYS A 181 -3.85 23.74 7.19
CA LYS A 181 -4.18 23.44 5.78
C LYS A 181 -3.50 22.15 5.33
N GLU A 182 -2.26 21.94 5.73
CA GLU A 182 -1.50 20.74 5.35
C GLU A 182 -2.06 19.47 6.00
N TYR A 183 -2.42 19.52 7.28
CA TYR A 183 -3.09 18.42 7.96
C TYR A 183 -4.47 18.12 7.38
N GLU A 184 -5.23 19.14 6.97
CA GLU A 184 -6.52 18.93 6.31
C GLU A 184 -6.34 18.18 4.98
N ALA A 185 -5.36 18.59 4.16
CA ALA A 185 -5.06 17.91 2.90
C ALA A 185 -4.61 16.45 3.12
N ASP A 186 -3.79 16.18 4.14
CA ASP A 186 -3.36 14.84 4.49
C ASP A 186 -4.50 13.95 4.99
N ASN A 187 -5.40 14.50 5.82
CA ASN A 187 -6.59 13.78 6.27
C ASN A 187 -7.50 13.41 5.10
N ASN A 188 -7.62 14.27 4.10
CA ASN A 188 -8.37 13.96 2.88
C ASN A 188 -7.74 12.80 2.09
N LYS A 189 -6.39 12.75 1.99
CA LYS A 189 -5.69 11.59 1.38
C LYS A 189 -5.96 10.31 2.14
N LYS A 190 -5.86 10.34 3.47
CA LYS A 190 -6.13 9.18 4.34
C LYS A 190 -7.54 8.66 4.13
N LYS A 191 -8.53 9.55 4.13
CA LYS A 191 -9.93 9.20 3.90
C LYS A 191 -10.15 8.55 2.53
N THR A 192 -9.54 9.10 1.47
CA THR A 192 -9.66 8.56 0.11
C THR A 192 -9.07 7.15 0.04
N ALA A 193 -7.93 6.90 0.68
CA ALA A 193 -7.33 5.58 0.75
C ALA A 193 -8.19 4.58 1.54
N GLU A 194 -8.79 5.00 2.67
CA GLU A 194 -9.70 4.17 3.47
C GLU A 194 -10.94 3.73 2.65
N GLU A 195 -11.47 4.60 1.80
CA GLU A 195 -12.56 4.24 0.89
C GLU A 195 -12.15 3.12 -0.08
N VAL A 196 -10.91 3.14 -0.57
CA VAL A 196 -10.38 2.07 -1.44
C VAL A 196 -10.14 0.79 -0.65
N VAL A 197 -9.59 0.88 0.57
CA VAL A 197 -9.44 -0.29 1.48
C VAL A 197 -10.80 -0.97 1.69
N ALA A 198 -11.85 -0.19 1.96
CA ALA A 198 -13.20 -0.72 2.14
C ALA A 198 -13.76 -1.40 0.88
N LEU A 199 -13.47 -0.87 -0.31
CA LEU A 199 -13.87 -1.51 -1.58
C LEU A 199 -13.16 -2.85 -1.79
N ILE A 200 -11.89 -2.94 -1.43
CA ILE A 200 -11.11 -4.19 -1.52
C ILE A 200 -11.66 -5.23 -0.53
N ASP A 201 -11.91 -4.83 0.72
CA ASP A 201 -12.49 -5.72 1.74
C ASP A 201 -13.88 -6.25 1.34
N ALA A 202 -14.68 -5.43 0.66
CA ALA A 202 -16.00 -5.81 0.18
C ALA A 202 -16.00 -6.88 -0.95
N ILE A 203 -14.85 -7.16 -1.57
CA ILE A 203 -14.72 -8.26 -2.54
C ILE A 203 -15.06 -9.60 -1.87
N GLY A 204 -14.51 -9.84 -0.67
CA GLY A 204 -14.69 -11.07 0.08
C GLY A 204 -14.19 -12.30 -0.67
N THR A 205 -14.88 -13.43 -0.51
CA THR A 205 -14.52 -14.67 -1.22
C THR A 205 -14.76 -14.51 -2.73
N VAL A 206 -13.73 -14.80 -3.54
CA VAL A 206 -13.76 -14.60 -4.98
C VAL A 206 -14.48 -15.76 -5.68
N ASP A 207 -15.54 -15.44 -6.41
CA ASP A 207 -16.25 -16.30 -7.36
C ASP A 207 -16.55 -15.52 -8.66
N LEU A 208 -17.24 -16.15 -9.60
CA LEU A 208 -17.56 -15.55 -10.91
C LEU A 208 -18.51 -14.33 -10.83
N SER A 209 -19.17 -14.10 -9.71
CA SER A 209 -20.03 -12.93 -9.50
C SER A 209 -19.26 -11.69 -9.09
N LYS A 210 -17.98 -11.84 -8.71
CA LYS A 210 -17.16 -10.77 -8.10
C LYS A 210 -16.45 -9.85 -9.09
N GLY A 211 -16.53 -10.12 -10.40
CA GLY A 211 -15.84 -9.32 -11.41
C GLY A 211 -16.07 -7.81 -11.27
N THR A 212 -17.33 -7.38 -11.15
CA THR A 212 -17.67 -5.96 -11.00
C THR A 212 -17.10 -5.34 -9.71
N ALA A 213 -17.06 -6.09 -8.61
CA ALA A 213 -16.50 -5.61 -7.35
C ALA A 213 -14.97 -5.44 -7.44
N ILE A 214 -14.29 -6.40 -8.07
CA ILE A 214 -12.85 -6.37 -8.32
C ILE A 214 -12.50 -5.18 -9.24
N ASP A 215 -13.20 -5.02 -10.36
CA ASP A 215 -12.99 -3.91 -11.29
C ASP A 215 -13.21 -2.56 -10.62
N LYS A 216 -14.25 -2.43 -9.78
CA LYS A 216 -14.52 -1.21 -9.04
C LYS A 216 -13.39 -0.85 -8.08
N ALA A 217 -12.89 -1.83 -7.33
CA ALA A 217 -11.76 -1.63 -6.42
C ALA A 217 -10.49 -1.26 -7.20
N ARG A 218 -10.20 -1.92 -8.33
CA ARG A 218 -9.06 -1.61 -9.19
C ARG A 218 -9.14 -0.19 -9.73
N VAL A 219 -10.26 0.20 -10.31
CA VAL A 219 -10.45 1.57 -10.85
C VAL A 219 -10.31 2.63 -9.76
N ALA A 220 -10.78 2.36 -8.54
CA ALA A 220 -10.62 3.27 -7.42
C ALA A 220 -9.15 3.38 -7.00
N TYR A 221 -8.44 2.26 -6.88
CA TYR A 221 -7.01 2.23 -6.54
C TYR A 221 -6.14 2.95 -7.59
N ASP A 222 -6.41 2.74 -8.88
CA ASP A 222 -5.61 3.33 -9.96
C ASP A 222 -5.75 4.86 -10.04
N LYS A 223 -6.82 5.43 -9.49
CA LYS A 223 -7.02 6.88 -9.38
C LYS A 223 -6.25 7.54 -8.26
N LEU A 224 -5.75 6.76 -7.30
CA LEU A 224 -4.98 7.28 -6.19
C LEU A 224 -3.65 7.85 -6.66
N THR A 225 -3.21 8.92 -6.02
CA THR A 225 -1.84 9.41 -6.09
C THR A 225 -0.88 8.39 -5.47
N ASP A 226 0.41 8.50 -5.75
CA ASP A 226 1.42 7.59 -5.17
C ASP A 226 1.43 7.66 -3.64
N ALA A 227 1.23 8.85 -3.05
CA ALA A 227 1.12 9.01 -1.61
C ALA A 227 -0.11 8.29 -1.03
N GLU A 228 -1.28 8.41 -1.66
CA GLU A 228 -2.49 7.71 -1.23
C GLU A 228 -2.37 6.19 -1.38
N LYS A 229 -1.69 5.70 -2.41
CA LYS A 229 -1.42 4.27 -2.60
C LYS A 229 -0.61 3.67 -1.46
N THR A 230 0.30 4.43 -0.84
CA THR A 230 1.07 3.95 0.33
C THR A 230 0.19 3.69 1.56
N LEU A 231 -0.99 4.30 1.61
CA LEU A 231 -1.96 4.15 2.70
C LEU A 231 -2.91 2.95 2.51
N VAL A 232 -2.93 2.33 1.33
CA VAL A 232 -3.79 1.16 1.07
C VAL A 232 -3.13 -0.10 1.62
N THR A 233 -3.56 -0.53 2.79
CA THR A 233 -2.94 -1.62 3.56
C THR A 233 -3.23 -3.02 3.03
N ASN A 234 -4.30 -3.18 2.24
CA ASN A 234 -4.79 -4.46 1.73
C ASN A 234 -4.65 -4.62 0.20
N TYR A 235 -3.71 -3.92 -0.42
CA TYR A 235 -3.50 -3.99 -1.88
C TYR A 235 -3.22 -5.41 -2.39
N SER A 236 -2.51 -6.23 -1.61
CA SER A 236 -2.26 -7.63 -1.98
C SER A 236 -3.56 -8.44 -2.11
N VAL A 237 -4.58 -8.15 -1.32
CA VAL A 237 -5.90 -8.80 -1.41
C VAL A 237 -6.55 -8.52 -2.78
N LEU A 238 -6.41 -7.30 -3.30
CA LEU A 238 -6.91 -6.94 -4.63
C LEU A 238 -6.19 -7.73 -5.72
N THR A 239 -4.86 -7.78 -5.69
CA THR A 239 -4.07 -8.51 -6.71
C THR A 239 -4.34 -10.02 -6.68
N ASP A 240 -4.51 -10.59 -5.49
CA ASP A 240 -4.86 -12.01 -5.32
C ASP A 240 -6.29 -12.30 -5.82
N ALA A 241 -7.22 -11.37 -5.57
CA ALA A 241 -8.59 -11.47 -6.08
C ALA A 241 -8.62 -11.46 -7.62
N GLU A 242 -7.88 -10.57 -8.26
CA GLU A 242 -7.74 -10.49 -9.72
C GLU A 242 -7.15 -11.76 -10.32
N SER A 243 -6.07 -12.27 -9.70
CA SER A 243 -5.43 -13.52 -10.10
C SER A 243 -6.40 -14.70 -10.00
N THR A 244 -7.13 -14.80 -8.90
CA THR A 244 -8.11 -15.86 -8.65
C THR A 244 -9.26 -15.78 -9.65
N TYR A 245 -9.81 -14.59 -9.87
CA TYR A 245 -10.89 -14.37 -10.84
C TYR A 245 -10.48 -14.74 -12.25
N THR A 246 -9.27 -14.36 -12.67
CA THR A 246 -8.71 -14.74 -13.98
C THR A 246 -8.62 -16.26 -14.16
N LYS A 247 -8.19 -16.99 -13.11
CA LYS A 247 -8.16 -18.46 -13.14
C LYS A 247 -9.54 -19.07 -13.24
N LEU A 248 -10.53 -18.50 -12.55
CA LEU A 248 -11.92 -18.95 -12.64
C LEU A 248 -12.50 -18.74 -14.05
N LEU A 249 -12.24 -17.59 -14.67
CA LEU A 249 -12.63 -17.31 -16.05
C LEU A 249 -11.98 -18.28 -17.06
N ALA A 250 -10.68 -18.54 -16.90
CA ALA A 250 -9.96 -19.50 -17.73
C ALA A 250 -10.53 -20.93 -17.58
N GLY A 251 -10.95 -21.29 -16.35
CA GLY A 251 -11.66 -22.56 -16.08
C GLY A 251 -13.01 -22.65 -16.81
N GLN A 252 -13.76 -21.56 -16.91
CA GLN A 252 -15.01 -21.51 -17.68
C GLN A 252 -14.77 -21.64 -19.18
N GLY A 253 -13.72 -20.98 -19.69
CA GLY A 253 -13.32 -21.12 -21.10
C GLY A 253 -12.99 -22.55 -21.48
N LYS A 254 -12.33 -23.32 -20.61
CA LYS A 254 -12.07 -24.76 -20.80
C LYS A 254 -13.37 -25.57 -20.80
N LYS A 255 -14.28 -25.35 -19.85
CA LYS A 255 -15.59 -26.04 -19.81
C LYS A 255 -16.40 -25.74 -21.07
N LEU A 256 -16.44 -24.52 -21.54
CA LEU A 256 -17.15 -24.17 -22.78
C LEU A 256 -16.51 -24.84 -23.99
N GLY A 257 -15.18 -24.91 -24.07
CA GLY A 257 -14.43 -25.60 -25.10
C GLY A 257 -14.72 -27.10 -25.11
N ASP A 258 -14.81 -27.75 -23.95
CA ASP A 258 -15.15 -29.17 -23.82
C ASP A 258 -16.59 -29.44 -24.26
N ILE A 259 -17.55 -28.60 -23.88
CA ILE A 259 -18.95 -28.70 -24.35
C ILE A 259 -19.02 -28.55 -25.86
N TYR A 260 -18.32 -27.53 -26.41
CA TYR A 260 -18.28 -27.30 -27.86
C TYR A 260 -17.71 -28.51 -28.61
N LYS A 261 -16.60 -29.08 -28.09
CA LYS A 261 -16.00 -30.29 -28.65
C LYS A 261 -16.96 -31.47 -28.61
N THR A 262 -17.51 -31.78 -27.43
CA THR A 262 -18.41 -32.92 -27.22
C THR A 262 -19.68 -32.81 -28.07
N THR A 263 -20.29 -31.62 -28.11
CA THR A 263 -21.48 -31.37 -28.95
C THR A 263 -21.18 -31.55 -30.43
N GLY A 264 -20.04 -31.02 -30.88
CA GLY A 264 -19.62 -31.17 -32.27
C GLY A 264 -19.31 -32.61 -32.65
N ASP A 265 -18.67 -33.40 -31.76
CA ASP A 265 -18.43 -34.84 -31.97
C ASP A 265 -19.76 -35.62 -32.04
N PHE A 266 -20.72 -35.29 -31.19
CA PHE A 266 -22.06 -35.85 -31.21
C PHE A 266 -22.78 -35.57 -32.55
N ILE A 267 -22.80 -34.30 -33.00
CA ILE A 267 -23.41 -33.89 -34.27
C ILE A 267 -22.77 -34.62 -35.43
N GLN A 268 -21.45 -34.73 -35.46
CA GLN A 268 -20.70 -35.43 -36.50
C GLN A 268 -21.04 -36.94 -36.53
N GLY A 269 -21.28 -37.52 -35.34
CA GLY A 269 -21.70 -38.94 -35.21
C GLY A 269 -23.11 -39.24 -35.70
N LEU A 270 -23.97 -38.25 -35.92
CA LEU A 270 -25.31 -38.42 -36.49
C LEU A 270 -25.35 -38.77 -37.98
N GLY A 271 -24.18 -38.68 -38.65
CA GLY A 271 -24.04 -39.02 -40.06
C GLY A 271 -24.39 -37.88 -41.03
N THR A 272 -24.86 -38.21 -42.21
CA THR A 272 -25.16 -37.22 -43.27
C THR A 272 -26.44 -36.46 -42.96
N PRO A 273 -26.41 -35.10 -42.86
CA PRO A 273 -27.59 -34.27 -42.60
C PRO A 273 -28.65 -34.42 -43.72
N THR A 274 -29.90 -34.33 -43.34
CA THR A 274 -31.03 -34.36 -44.29
C THR A 274 -31.21 -32.98 -44.93
N VAL A 275 -31.60 -32.98 -46.21
CA VAL A 275 -31.84 -31.75 -46.98
C VAL A 275 -33.27 -31.27 -46.80
N ASN A 276 -33.50 -29.99 -46.80
CA ASN A 276 -34.80 -29.33 -46.59
C ASN A 276 -35.46 -29.76 -45.26
N SER A 277 -34.67 -29.77 -44.21
CA SER A 277 -35.15 -30.04 -42.87
C SER A 277 -34.47 -29.12 -41.87
N THR A 278 -35.23 -28.58 -40.94
CA THR A 278 -34.68 -27.67 -39.91
C THR A 278 -33.52 -28.31 -39.14
N GLY A 279 -33.60 -29.63 -38.86
CA GLY A 279 -32.52 -30.33 -38.17
C GLY A 279 -31.27 -30.53 -39.01
N GLY A 280 -31.43 -30.77 -40.32
CA GLY A 280 -30.32 -31.00 -41.24
C GLY A 280 -29.48 -29.73 -41.48
N GLU A 281 -30.12 -28.63 -41.75
CA GLU A 281 -29.43 -27.36 -41.98
C GLU A 281 -28.72 -26.85 -40.73
N TRP A 282 -29.33 -26.96 -39.56
CA TRP A 282 -28.69 -26.65 -38.30
C TRP A 282 -27.49 -27.54 -38.01
N MET A 283 -27.51 -28.82 -38.36
CA MET A 283 -26.34 -29.69 -38.25
C MET A 283 -25.19 -29.21 -39.13
N VAL A 284 -25.47 -28.81 -40.38
CA VAL A 284 -24.43 -28.25 -41.30
C VAL A 284 -23.80 -27.00 -40.72
N ILE A 285 -24.62 -26.07 -40.22
CA ILE A 285 -24.14 -24.83 -39.61
C ILE A 285 -23.30 -25.15 -38.36
N GLY A 286 -23.75 -26.09 -37.53
CA GLY A 286 -23.06 -26.50 -36.31
C GLY A 286 -21.68 -27.13 -36.60
N LEU A 287 -21.60 -28.03 -37.57
CA LEU A 287 -20.35 -28.63 -38.01
C LEU A 287 -19.38 -27.58 -38.59
N ALA A 288 -19.85 -26.76 -39.54
CA ALA A 288 -19.02 -25.74 -40.18
C ALA A 288 -18.46 -24.73 -39.15
N ARG A 289 -19.28 -24.22 -38.23
CA ARG A 289 -18.86 -23.27 -37.21
C ARG A 289 -17.93 -23.87 -36.15
N SER A 290 -18.03 -25.18 -35.90
CA SER A 290 -17.12 -25.91 -35.01
C SER A 290 -15.82 -26.35 -35.69
N GLY A 291 -15.57 -25.93 -36.94
CA GLY A 291 -14.39 -26.31 -37.73
C GLY A 291 -14.36 -27.79 -38.15
N ARG A 292 -15.51 -28.47 -38.12
CA ARG A 292 -15.64 -29.86 -38.52
C ARG A 292 -16.07 -29.98 -39.98
N THR A 293 -15.71 -31.09 -40.61
CA THR A 293 -16.08 -31.36 -41.97
C THR A 293 -17.56 -31.73 -42.07
N VAL A 294 -18.31 -31.08 -42.92
CA VAL A 294 -19.67 -31.48 -43.28
C VAL A 294 -19.57 -32.74 -44.15
N PRO A 295 -20.32 -33.82 -43.84
CA PRO A 295 -20.31 -35.04 -44.68
C PRO A 295 -20.60 -34.70 -46.14
N ALA A 296 -19.75 -35.20 -47.06
CA ALA A 296 -19.85 -34.91 -48.49
C ALA A 296 -21.22 -35.33 -49.09
N GLY A 297 -21.80 -36.42 -48.61
CA GLY A 297 -23.15 -36.86 -49.00
C GLY A 297 -24.24 -35.83 -48.76
N TYR A 298 -24.05 -34.82 -47.92
CA TYR A 298 -25.02 -33.71 -47.78
C TYR A 298 -25.13 -32.89 -49.07
N TYR A 299 -24.01 -32.56 -49.67
CA TYR A 299 -24.00 -31.77 -50.89
C TYR A 299 -24.57 -32.57 -52.10
N ASP A 300 -24.31 -33.86 -52.16
CA ASP A 300 -24.91 -34.75 -53.14
C ASP A 300 -26.43 -34.81 -52.96
N ASN A 301 -26.91 -34.92 -51.72
CA ASN A 301 -28.33 -34.89 -51.42
C ASN A 301 -28.99 -33.55 -51.77
N VAL A 302 -28.28 -32.41 -51.58
CA VAL A 302 -28.78 -31.11 -52.06
C VAL A 302 -28.96 -31.09 -53.56
N VAL A 303 -28.00 -31.60 -54.34
CA VAL A 303 -28.08 -31.67 -55.81
C VAL A 303 -29.27 -32.51 -56.23
N GLU A 304 -29.45 -33.67 -55.64
CA GLU A 304 -30.58 -34.56 -55.95
C GLU A 304 -31.93 -33.93 -55.60
N TYR A 305 -32.00 -33.26 -54.39
CA TYR A 305 -33.21 -32.54 -54.01
C TYR A 305 -33.60 -31.44 -54.99
N VAL A 306 -32.61 -30.63 -55.40
CA VAL A 306 -32.83 -29.56 -56.37
C VAL A 306 -33.31 -30.15 -57.71
N LYS A 307 -32.66 -31.19 -58.22
CA LYS A 307 -33.08 -31.86 -59.47
C LYS A 307 -34.53 -32.43 -59.40
N ALA A 308 -34.93 -32.90 -58.24
CA ALA A 308 -36.27 -33.50 -58.08
C ALA A 308 -37.38 -32.45 -57.87
N ASN A 309 -37.02 -31.19 -57.49
CA ASN A 309 -37.97 -30.12 -57.13
C ASN A 309 -37.76 -28.85 -57.92
N ALA A 310 -36.87 -28.81 -58.95
CA ALA A 310 -36.75 -27.71 -59.86
C ALA A 310 -37.74 -27.92 -61.01
N ASP A 311 -38.65 -26.94 -61.15
CA ASP A 311 -39.61 -26.90 -62.30
C ASP A 311 -38.90 -26.50 -63.62
#